data_a1fc9882192baf42abd22a158cba0a6c
#
_entry.id   a1fc9882192baf42abd22a158cba0a6c
#
_cell.length_a   1.000
_cell.length_b   1.000
_cell.length_c   1.000
_cell.angle_alpha   90.00
_cell.angle_beta   90.00
_cell.angle_gamma   90.00
#
_symmetry.space_group_name_H-M   'P 1'
#
loop_
_entity.id
_entity.type
_entity.pdbx_description
1 polymer ?
#
loop_
_entity_poly.entity_id
_entity_poly.type
_entity_poly.pdbx_seq_one_letter_code
_entity_poly.pdbx_strand_id
1 'polypeptide(L)'
;MLHAIGLGLGLSALWLLLSGFFEPLLLSLGLISVLLCVYLAYRMDVVDHETMPLHISYSVLSYLVWLTIEVAKANWAVTKVILSPKMALDQRFITVPTTQRDDLGRVIYANSITLTPGTITVEIEPGSFLVHALTQDAADMDALADMGARVTAIEGKA
;
A
#
# COMPACT_ATOMS: atom_id res chain seq x y z
N MET A 1 15.58 -16.21 -10.08
CA MET A 1 15.19 -16.44 -11.49
C MET A 1 13.67 -16.48 -11.67
N LEU A 2 12.92 -17.17 -10.83
CA LEU A 2 11.45 -17.24 -10.98
C LEU A 2 10.78 -15.86 -10.88
N HIS A 3 11.24 -15.00 -9.98
CA HIS A 3 10.75 -13.63 -9.77
C HIS A 3 11.02 -12.73 -10.98
N ALA A 4 12.20 -12.85 -11.61
CA ALA A 4 12.52 -12.09 -12.83
C ALA A 4 11.63 -12.51 -14.01
N ILE A 5 11.29 -13.80 -14.12
CA ILE A 5 10.35 -14.30 -15.13
C ILE A 5 8.94 -13.76 -14.83
N GLY A 6 8.50 -13.80 -13.56
CA GLY A 6 7.23 -13.25 -13.14
C GLY A 6 7.10 -11.75 -13.45
N LEU A 7 8.14 -10.97 -13.13
CA LEU A 7 8.21 -9.55 -13.47
C LEU A 7 8.12 -9.33 -14.98
N GLY A 8 8.88 -10.10 -15.76
CA GLY A 8 8.85 -10.01 -17.23
C GLY A 8 7.48 -10.32 -17.82
N LEU A 9 6.79 -11.36 -17.32
CA LEU A 9 5.43 -11.70 -17.73
C LEU A 9 4.43 -10.61 -17.34
N GLY A 10 4.51 -10.08 -16.13
CA GLY A 10 3.66 -9.00 -15.65
C GLY A 10 3.82 -7.73 -16.48
N LEU A 11 5.06 -7.32 -16.75
CA LEU A 11 5.35 -6.15 -17.59
C LEU A 11 4.91 -6.36 -19.04
N SER A 12 5.07 -7.58 -19.59
CA SER A 12 4.59 -7.92 -20.93
C SER A 12 3.07 -7.86 -21.01
N ALA A 13 2.37 -8.42 -20.02
CA ALA A 13 0.91 -8.36 -19.95
C ALA A 13 0.42 -6.91 -19.84
N LEU A 14 1.07 -6.11 -19.00
CA LEU A 14 0.76 -4.68 -18.84
C LEU A 14 0.98 -3.92 -20.14
N TRP A 15 2.12 -4.16 -20.83
CA TRP A 15 2.41 -3.55 -22.14
C TRP A 15 1.33 -3.87 -23.16
N LEU A 16 0.97 -5.15 -23.31
CA LEU A 16 -0.05 -5.59 -24.27
C LEU A 16 -1.42 -4.96 -23.98
N LEU A 17 -1.77 -4.87 -22.70
CA LEU A 17 -3.05 -4.33 -22.26
C LEU A 17 -3.15 -2.82 -22.46
N LEU A 18 -2.07 -2.08 -22.23
CA LEU A 18 -2.03 -0.61 -22.38
C LEU A 18 -1.79 -0.17 -23.81
N SER A 19 -0.97 -0.91 -24.58
CA SER A 19 -0.62 -0.55 -25.96
C SER A 19 -1.82 -0.63 -26.91
N GLY A 20 -2.64 -1.68 -26.80
CA GLY A 20 -3.76 -1.92 -27.71
C GLY A 20 -3.39 -2.15 -29.18
N PHE A 21 -2.11 -2.05 -29.53
CA PHE A 21 -1.59 -2.23 -30.89
C PHE A 21 -0.67 -3.44 -30.98
N PHE A 22 -0.91 -4.30 -31.96
CA PHE A 22 -0.18 -5.56 -32.14
C PHE A 22 0.70 -5.56 -33.40
N GLU A 23 1.18 -4.39 -33.82
CA GLU A 23 2.11 -4.31 -34.93
C GLU A 23 3.51 -4.85 -34.58
N PRO A 24 4.21 -5.53 -35.53
CA PRO A 24 5.51 -6.16 -35.24
C PRO A 24 6.55 -5.19 -34.66
N LEU A 25 6.54 -3.94 -35.14
CA LEU A 25 7.46 -2.90 -34.65
C LEU A 25 7.19 -2.58 -33.15
N LEU A 26 5.92 -2.36 -32.80
CA LEU A 26 5.55 -2.03 -31.42
C LEU A 26 5.76 -3.20 -30.47
N LEU A 27 5.47 -4.42 -30.92
CA LEU A 27 5.74 -5.63 -30.13
C LEU A 27 7.23 -5.84 -29.89
N SER A 28 8.08 -5.59 -30.90
CA SER A 28 9.53 -5.70 -30.73
C SER A 28 10.09 -4.64 -29.79
N LEU A 29 9.61 -3.39 -29.87
CA LEU A 29 9.99 -2.32 -28.93
C LEU A 29 9.50 -2.62 -27.51
N GLY A 30 8.29 -3.13 -27.37
CA GLY A 30 7.75 -3.58 -26.09
C GLY A 30 8.60 -4.68 -25.45
N LEU A 31 8.96 -5.69 -26.23
CA LEU A 31 9.83 -6.78 -25.76
C LEU A 31 11.21 -6.27 -25.33
N ILE A 32 11.83 -5.41 -26.13
CA ILE A 32 13.12 -4.79 -25.76
C ILE A 32 13.00 -3.98 -24.48
N SER A 33 11.94 -3.20 -24.32
CA SER A 33 11.66 -2.39 -23.14
C SER A 33 11.50 -3.27 -21.88
N VAL A 34 10.72 -4.34 -21.99
CA VAL A 34 10.52 -5.31 -20.89
C VAL A 34 11.84 -5.98 -20.50
N LEU A 35 12.62 -6.45 -21.49
CA LEU A 35 13.91 -7.08 -21.22
C LEU A 35 14.90 -6.13 -20.55
N LEU A 36 14.92 -4.88 -20.99
CA LEU A 36 15.75 -3.83 -20.38
C LEU A 36 15.32 -3.56 -18.93
N CYS A 37 14.02 -3.42 -18.67
CA CYS A 37 13.49 -3.22 -17.31
C CYS A 37 13.84 -4.40 -16.39
N VAL A 38 13.65 -5.63 -16.84
CA VAL A 38 13.99 -6.83 -16.07
C VAL A 38 15.50 -6.90 -15.81
N TYR A 39 16.32 -6.58 -16.81
CA TYR A 39 17.78 -6.53 -16.66
C TYR A 39 18.22 -5.49 -15.62
N LEU A 40 17.67 -4.27 -15.72
CA LEU A 40 17.98 -3.20 -14.76
C LEU A 40 17.51 -3.56 -13.34
N ALA A 41 16.29 -4.07 -13.21
CA ALA A 41 15.74 -4.49 -11.92
C ALA A 41 16.60 -5.60 -11.27
N TYR A 42 17.05 -6.57 -12.07
CA TYR A 42 17.96 -7.61 -11.61
C TYR A 42 19.35 -7.04 -11.22
N ARG A 43 19.86 -6.10 -12.01
CA ARG A 43 21.16 -5.45 -11.78
C ARG A 43 21.16 -4.57 -10.52
N MET A 44 20.02 -3.96 -10.20
CA MET A 44 19.84 -3.08 -9.04
C MET A 44 19.48 -3.85 -7.76
N ASP A 45 19.36 -5.18 -7.85
CA ASP A 45 18.95 -6.06 -6.73
C ASP A 45 17.58 -5.68 -6.12
N VAL A 46 16.70 -5.14 -6.98
CA VAL A 46 15.34 -4.74 -6.59
C VAL A 46 14.37 -5.92 -6.69
N VAL A 47 14.78 -7.03 -7.34
CA VAL A 47 13.96 -8.24 -7.54
C VAL A 47 14.17 -9.20 -6.37
N ASP A 48 13.77 -8.79 -5.19
CA ASP A 48 13.83 -9.60 -3.98
C ASP A 48 12.57 -10.46 -3.79
N HIS A 49 12.66 -11.41 -2.86
CA HIS A 49 11.52 -12.26 -2.48
C HIS A 49 10.32 -11.46 -1.98
N GLU A 50 10.53 -10.21 -1.52
CA GLU A 50 9.50 -9.30 -1.01
C GLU A 50 8.75 -8.53 -2.12
N THR A 51 9.37 -8.39 -3.32
CA THR A 51 8.84 -7.54 -4.41
C THR A 51 7.63 -8.16 -5.14
N MET A 52 7.43 -9.46 -5.06
CA MET A 52 6.26 -10.13 -5.62
C MET A 52 5.57 -10.98 -4.56
N PRO A 53 4.49 -10.49 -3.95
CA PRO A 53 3.63 -11.34 -3.13
C PRO A 53 2.88 -12.32 -4.06
N LEU A 54 3.58 -13.41 -4.46
CA LEU A 54 2.98 -14.51 -5.24
C LEU A 54 1.89 -15.26 -4.46
N HIS A 55 1.75 -14.93 -3.18
CA HIS A 55 0.69 -15.43 -2.32
C HIS A 55 -0.33 -14.32 -2.07
N ILE A 56 -1.13 -13.95 -3.10
CA ILE A 56 -2.39 -13.26 -2.85
C ILE A 56 -3.26 -14.24 -2.07
N SER A 57 -3.01 -14.31 -0.77
CA SER A 57 -3.79 -15.10 0.16
C SER A 57 -5.20 -14.51 0.25
N TYR A 58 -6.20 -15.34 0.47
CA TYR A 58 -7.56 -14.94 0.82
C TYR A 58 -7.55 -13.87 1.94
N SER A 59 -6.55 -13.90 2.82
CA SER A 59 -6.33 -12.92 3.88
C SER A 59 -6.11 -11.49 3.36
N VAL A 60 -5.37 -11.33 2.25
CA VAL A 60 -5.16 -10.00 1.63
C VAL A 60 -6.46 -9.46 1.06
N LEU A 61 -7.23 -10.29 0.37
CA LEU A 61 -8.53 -9.87 -0.18
C LEU A 61 -9.50 -9.48 0.94
N SER A 62 -9.56 -10.27 2.01
CA SER A 62 -10.36 -9.97 3.20
C SER A 62 -9.95 -8.63 3.84
N TYR A 63 -8.64 -8.38 3.94
CA TYR A 63 -8.11 -7.11 4.44
C TYR A 63 -8.51 -5.93 3.56
N LEU A 64 -8.41 -6.04 2.24
CA LEU A 64 -8.79 -4.98 1.31
C LEU A 64 -10.29 -4.63 1.41
N VAL A 65 -11.15 -5.63 1.55
CA VAL A 65 -12.59 -5.39 1.77
C VAL A 65 -12.82 -4.64 3.09
N TRP A 66 -12.16 -5.08 4.17
CA TRP A 66 -12.26 -4.42 5.46
C TRP A 66 -11.73 -2.98 5.39
N LEU A 67 -10.55 -2.76 4.79
CA LEU A 67 -9.96 -1.43 4.63
C LEU A 67 -10.89 -0.50 3.83
N THR A 68 -11.51 -0.99 2.76
CA THR A 68 -12.49 -0.21 1.98
C THR A 68 -13.65 0.27 2.83
N ILE A 69 -14.15 -0.58 3.74
CA ILE A 69 -15.22 -0.21 4.68
C ILE A 69 -14.73 0.87 5.66
N GLU A 70 -13.52 0.73 6.22
CA GLU A 70 -12.95 1.73 7.14
C GLU A 70 -12.72 3.07 6.44
N VAL A 71 -12.19 3.06 5.22
CA VAL A 71 -12.05 4.28 4.39
C VAL A 71 -13.41 4.93 4.14
N ALA A 72 -14.47 4.17 3.85
CA ALA A 72 -15.81 4.72 3.66
C ALA A 72 -16.38 5.37 4.95
N LYS A 73 -16.17 4.73 6.12
CA LYS A 73 -16.56 5.28 7.42
C LYS A 73 -15.82 6.58 7.73
N ALA A 74 -14.49 6.59 7.51
CA ALA A 74 -13.66 7.77 7.74
C ALA A 74 -14.02 8.92 6.79
N ASN A 75 -14.30 8.64 5.51
CA ASN A 75 -14.83 9.63 4.56
C ASN A 75 -16.10 10.28 5.09
N TRP A 76 -17.04 9.48 5.63
CA TRP A 76 -18.26 10.00 6.20
C TRP A 76 -18.02 10.86 7.44
N ALA A 77 -17.07 10.46 8.31
CA ALA A 77 -16.71 11.23 9.49
C ALA A 77 -16.10 12.60 9.11
N VAL A 78 -15.14 12.62 8.19
CA VAL A 78 -14.52 13.87 7.71
C VAL A 78 -15.53 14.75 6.99
N THR A 79 -16.44 14.17 6.19
CA THR A 79 -17.51 14.92 5.52
C THR A 79 -18.40 15.64 6.53
N LYS A 80 -18.77 14.99 7.64
CA LYS A 80 -19.51 15.63 8.73
C LYS A 80 -18.79 16.82 9.34
N VAL A 81 -17.46 16.70 9.54
CA VAL A 81 -16.63 17.78 10.08
C VAL A 81 -16.64 18.98 9.11
N ILE A 82 -16.46 18.73 7.81
CA ILE A 82 -16.46 19.77 6.76
C ILE A 82 -17.81 20.48 6.66
N LEU A 83 -18.89 19.73 6.74
CA LEU A 83 -20.25 20.29 6.63
C LEU A 83 -20.76 20.88 7.94
N SER A 84 -20.02 20.73 9.03
CA SER A 84 -20.39 21.31 10.33
C SER A 84 -20.26 22.83 10.34
N PRO A 85 -21.25 23.57 10.87
CA PRO A 85 -21.16 25.03 11.01
C PRO A 85 -19.98 25.51 11.85
N LYS A 86 -19.50 24.68 12.77
CA LYS A 86 -18.26 24.88 13.51
C LYS A 86 -17.31 23.75 13.14
N MET A 87 -16.34 24.06 12.29
CA MET A 87 -15.31 23.10 11.90
C MET A 87 -14.41 22.83 13.12
N ALA A 88 -14.71 21.76 13.84
CA ALA A 88 -13.96 21.34 15.03
C ALA A 88 -12.72 20.56 14.59
N LEU A 89 -11.69 21.28 14.14
CA LEU A 89 -10.39 20.71 13.84
C LEU A 89 -9.56 20.70 15.14
N ASP A 90 -9.02 19.54 15.47
CA ASP A 90 -8.09 19.33 16.58
C ASP A 90 -6.91 18.51 16.09
N GLN A 91 -6.08 19.19 15.30
CA GLN A 91 -4.93 18.57 14.64
C GLN A 91 -3.85 18.23 15.65
N ARG A 92 -3.33 17.01 15.54
CA ARG A 92 -2.26 16.55 16.41
C ARG A 92 -1.36 15.54 15.74
N PHE A 93 -0.13 15.47 16.23
CA PHE A 93 0.78 14.39 15.91
C PHE A 93 0.68 13.30 16.98
N ILE A 94 0.62 12.07 16.53
CA ILE A 94 0.62 10.89 17.38
C ILE A 94 1.70 9.92 16.93
N THR A 95 2.32 9.22 17.88
CA THR A 95 3.28 8.16 17.59
C THR A 95 2.56 6.82 17.67
N VAL A 96 2.51 6.10 16.58
CA VAL A 96 1.83 4.81 16.46
C VAL A 96 2.88 3.71 16.44
N PRO A 97 2.88 2.77 17.40
CA PRO A 97 3.83 1.68 17.41
C PRO A 97 3.58 0.70 16.24
N THR A 98 4.65 0.17 15.67
CA THR A 98 4.59 -0.79 14.58
C THR A 98 5.01 -2.17 15.06
N THR A 99 4.22 -3.19 14.67
CA THR A 99 4.48 -4.60 14.97
C THR A 99 4.87 -5.39 13.72
N GLN A 100 4.89 -4.73 12.57
CA GLN A 100 5.24 -5.31 11.27
C GLN A 100 6.71 -5.69 11.24
N ARG A 101 6.98 -6.89 10.73
CA ARG A 101 8.33 -7.48 10.65
C ARG A 101 9.02 -7.13 9.34
N ASP A 102 8.24 -7.14 8.25
CA ASP A 102 8.73 -6.92 6.89
C ASP A 102 8.51 -5.48 6.46
N ASP A 103 9.38 -4.99 5.58
CA ASP A 103 9.25 -3.64 5.01
C ASP A 103 7.96 -3.50 4.20
N LEU A 104 7.53 -4.56 3.51
CA LEU A 104 6.25 -4.59 2.80
C LEU A 104 5.06 -4.39 3.77
N GLY A 105 5.05 -5.06 4.90
CA GLY A 105 4.02 -4.88 5.94
C GLY A 105 4.00 -3.46 6.49
N ARG A 106 5.17 -2.86 6.72
CA ARG A 106 5.28 -1.45 7.14
C ARG A 106 4.70 -0.50 6.10
N VAL A 107 5.03 -0.71 4.83
CA VAL A 107 4.51 0.10 3.71
C VAL A 107 2.99 -0.06 3.58
N ILE A 108 2.45 -1.28 3.68
CA ILE A 108 1.01 -1.52 3.64
C ILE A 108 0.33 -0.80 4.80
N TYR A 109 0.87 -0.88 6.02
CA TYR A 109 0.30 -0.22 7.19
C TYR A 109 0.34 1.31 7.07
N ALA A 110 1.47 1.89 6.72
CA ALA A 110 1.62 3.34 6.52
C ALA A 110 0.68 3.88 5.44
N ASN A 111 0.55 3.16 4.32
CA ASN A 111 -0.39 3.52 3.26
C ASN A 111 -1.85 3.36 3.70
N SER A 112 -2.20 2.35 4.47
CA SER A 112 -3.56 2.14 4.97
C SER A 112 -3.99 3.28 5.91
N ILE A 113 -3.09 3.75 6.79
CA ILE A 113 -3.30 4.94 7.62
C ILE A 113 -3.55 6.16 6.73
N THR A 114 -2.72 6.36 5.70
CA THR A 114 -2.82 7.53 4.81
C THR A 114 -4.04 7.46 3.90
N LEU A 115 -4.48 6.27 3.48
CA LEU A 115 -5.70 6.07 2.70
C LEU A 115 -6.97 6.33 3.52
N THR A 116 -6.87 6.28 4.86
CA THR A 116 -7.99 6.56 5.74
C THR A 116 -8.11 8.07 5.94
N PRO A 117 -9.16 8.73 5.42
CA PRO A 117 -9.33 10.18 5.53
C PRO A 117 -9.28 10.68 6.97
N GLY A 118 -8.52 11.74 7.18
CA GLY A 118 -8.31 12.33 8.50
C GLY A 118 -6.98 11.93 9.15
N THR A 119 -6.23 11.00 8.55
CA THR A 119 -4.90 10.62 9.01
C THR A 119 -3.88 10.60 7.87
N ILE A 120 -2.63 10.91 8.18
CA ILE A 120 -1.51 10.84 7.24
C ILE A 120 -0.25 10.38 7.97
N THR A 121 0.43 9.40 7.42
CA THR A 121 1.76 8.98 7.92
C THR A 121 2.79 9.98 7.42
N VAL A 122 3.45 10.66 8.35
CA VAL A 122 4.41 11.74 8.06
C VAL A 122 5.83 11.21 8.05
N GLU A 123 6.15 10.31 8.98
CA GLU A 123 7.49 9.75 9.13
C GLU A 123 7.40 8.29 9.55
N ILE A 124 8.32 7.50 9.01
CA ILE A 124 8.46 6.08 9.30
C ILE A 124 9.79 5.89 10.03
N GLU A 125 9.71 5.57 11.33
CA GLU A 125 10.87 5.28 12.16
C GLU A 125 10.95 3.77 12.47
N PRO A 126 12.12 3.26 12.86
CA PRO A 126 12.24 1.90 13.34
C PRO A 126 11.37 1.67 14.57
N GLY A 127 10.28 0.92 14.43
CA GLY A 127 9.36 0.55 15.51
C GLY A 127 8.19 1.50 15.75
N SER A 128 8.09 2.63 15.03
CA SER A 128 6.95 3.55 15.15
C SER A 128 6.72 4.39 13.90
N PHE A 129 5.49 4.89 13.74
CA PHE A 129 5.14 5.89 12.74
C PHE A 129 4.72 7.18 13.42
N LEU A 130 5.19 8.31 12.89
CA LEU A 130 4.63 9.62 13.22
C LEU A 130 3.44 9.87 12.29
N VAL A 131 2.25 9.98 12.87
CA VAL A 131 1.00 10.17 12.15
C VAL A 131 0.39 11.51 12.53
N HIS A 132 0.02 12.30 11.53
CA HIS A 132 -0.78 13.50 11.70
C HIS A 132 -2.26 13.15 11.62
N ALA A 133 -3.03 13.46 12.65
CA ALA A 133 -4.47 13.28 12.71
C ALA A 133 -5.19 14.63 12.66
N LEU A 134 -6.26 14.72 11.88
CA LEU A 134 -7.04 15.93 11.65
C LEU A 134 -7.96 16.28 12.84
N THR A 135 -8.45 15.26 13.54
CA THR A 135 -9.36 15.37 14.66
C THR A 135 -8.97 14.41 15.78
N GLN A 136 -9.50 14.61 16.97
CA GLN A 136 -9.29 13.68 18.09
C GLN A 136 -9.81 12.27 17.76
N ASP A 137 -10.96 12.16 17.08
CA ASP A 137 -11.53 10.88 16.69
C ASP A 137 -10.66 10.16 15.65
N ALA A 138 -9.98 10.91 14.77
CA ALA A 138 -9.02 10.33 13.82
C ALA A 138 -7.72 9.86 14.51
N ALA A 139 -7.42 10.36 15.69
CA ALA A 139 -6.27 9.97 16.52
C ALA A 139 -6.58 8.74 17.41
N ASP A 140 -7.58 7.93 17.08
CA ASP A 140 -7.96 6.73 17.83
C ASP A 140 -6.86 5.66 17.73
N MET A 141 -6.11 5.50 18.82
CA MET A 141 -5.01 4.56 18.92
C MET A 141 -5.47 3.10 18.85
N ASP A 142 -6.68 2.81 19.32
CA ASP A 142 -7.22 1.43 19.31
C ASP A 142 -7.59 1.02 17.87
N ALA A 143 -8.19 1.93 17.11
CA ALA A 143 -8.50 1.72 15.69
C ALA A 143 -7.22 1.54 14.85
N LEU A 144 -6.19 2.35 15.12
CA LEU A 144 -4.89 2.24 14.46
C LEU A 144 -4.18 0.92 14.84
N ALA A 145 -4.25 0.51 16.09
CA ALA A 145 -3.68 -0.75 16.53
C ALA A 145 -4.40 -1.97 15.91
N ASP A 146 -5.73 -1.95 15.79
CA ASP A 146 -6.49 -3.01 15.07
C ASP A 146 -6.07 -3.10 13.61
N MET A 147 -5.91 -1.94 12.92
CA MET A 147 -5.39 -1.89 11.56
C MET A 147 -3.99 -2.52 11.47
N GLY A 148 -3.07 -2.15 12.37
CA GLY A 148 -1.73 -2.72 12.44
C GLY A 148 -1.73 -4.24 12.67
N ALA A 149 -2.57 -4.73 13.59
CA ALA A 149 -2.70 -6.16 13.87
C ALA A 149 -3.21 -6.95 12.65
N ARG A 150 -4.13 -6.38 11.88
CA ARG A 150 -4.63 -6.98 10.62
C ARG A 150 -3.56 -7.05 9.55
N VAL A 151 -2.73 -6.00 9.43
CA VAL A 151 -1.59 -6.02 8.50
C VAL A 151 -0.59 -7.09 8.92
N THR A 152 -0.24 -7.17 10.20
CA THR A 152 0.64 -8.24 10.72
C THR A 152 0.08 -9.64 10.48
N ALA A 153 -1.25 -9.80 10.50
CA ALA A 153 -1.90 -11.10 10.24
C ALA A 153 -1.81 -11.55 8.76
N ILE A 154 -1.61 -10.62 7.84
CA ILE A 154 -1.40 -10.92 6.39
C ILE A 154 0.08 -11.02 6.02
N GLU A 155 0.98 -10.52 6.86
CA GLU A 155 2.40 -10.84 6.74
C GLU A 155 2.54 -12.36 6.76
N GLY A 156 3.14 -12.94 5.74
CA GLY A 156 3.27 -14.39 5.64
C GLY A 156 3.87 -14.95 6.94
N LYS A 157 3.37 -16.09 7.37
CA LYS A 157 4.06 -16.87 8.39
C LYS A 157 5.41 -17.26 7.79
N ALA A 158 6.44 -16.48 8.14
CA ALA A 158 7.81 -16.82 7.83
C ALA A 158 8.19 -18.15 8.51
#